data_6c7348e912bac990fe98271c572621ff
#
_entry.id   6c7348e912bac990fe98271c572621ff
#
_cell.length_a   1.000
_cell.length_b   1.000
_cell.length_c   1.000
_cell.angle_alpha   90.00
_cell.angle_beta   90.00
_cell.angle_gamma   90.00
#
_symmetry.space_group_name_H-M   'P 1'
#
loop_
_entity.id
_entity.type
_entity.pdbx_description
1 polymer ?
#
loop_
_entity_poly.entity_id
_entity_poly.type
_entity_poly.pdbx_seq_one_letter_code
_entity_poly.pdbx_strand_id
1 'polypeptide(L)'
;MSQTVPPSTTFRVADLPQNRATPFELRPDPQTLEAIAKELDLIGLKKLVFQGEIHAFGKTDWELVADLGATVVQSCVVSLDPVTSRIDEEIERRFLAQMPELVAEDEEVEMPEDEDAEPLGSTIDVFAVMQEALALNVPQFPRAAGAELQDAVFTEAGKKAMTDEDARPFAGLAALRDQLSAKDDE
;
A
#
# COMPACT_ATOMS: atom_id res chain seq x y z
N MET A 1 23.27 34.72 -1.22
CA MET A 1 21.96 34.05 -1.09
C MET A 1 21.87 33.08 -2.24
N SER A 2 22.24 31.82 -2.02
CA SER A 2 22.07 30.76 -3.02
C SER A 2 20.57 30.46 -3.15
N GLN A 3 19.99 30.80 -4.29
CA GLN A 3 18.66 30.32 -4.62
C GLN A 3 18.81 28.82 -4.89
N THR A 4 18.39 28.00 -3.96
CA THR A 4 18.21 26.57 -4.19
C THR A 4 17.03 26.45 -5.16
N VAL A 5 17.32 26.16 -6.43
CA VAL A 5 16.30 25.81 -7.41
C VAL A 5 15.61 24.56 -6.86
N PRO A 6 14.28 24.55 -6.68
CA PRO A 6 13.60 23.35 -6.25
C PRO A 6 13.94 22.20 -7.19
N PRO A 7 14.18 21.00 -6.71
CA PRO A 7 14.50 19.87 -7.57
C PRO A 7 13.36 19.70 -8.59
N SER A 8 13.73 19.54 -9.87
CA SER A 8 12.74 19.27 -10.91
C SER A 8 12.07 17.92 -10.59
N THR A 9 10.78 17.93 -10.37
CA THR A 9 10.00 16.70 -10.12
C THR A 9 9.66 15.99 -11.43
N THR A 10 9.80 16.67 -12.55
CA THR A 10 9.42 16.19 -13.88
C THR A 10 10.62 16.22 -14.81
N PHE A 11 10.94 15.08 -15.38
CA PHE A 11 12.04 14.89 -16.31
C PHE A 11 11.51 14.71 -17.73
N ARG A 12 12.00 15.52 -18.68
CA ARG A 12 11.67 15.31 -20.09
C ARG A 12 12.48 14.14 -20.63
N VAL A 13 11.80 13.17 -21.21
CA VAL A 13 12.44 11.97 -21.78
C VAL A 13 13.50 12.33 -22.84
N ALA A 14 13.22 13.35 -23.65
CA ALA A 14 14.15 13.82 -24.67
C ALA A 14 15.48 14.39 -24.11
N ASP A 15 15.50 14.83 -22.87
CA ASP A 15 16.67 15.43 -22.21
C ASP A 15 17.45 14.41 -21.35
N LEU A 16 16.92 13.19 -21.18
CA LEU A 16 17.56 12.16 -20.40
C LEU A 16 18.73 11.50 -21.17
N PRO A 17 19.90 11.36 -20.54
CA PRO A 17 21.06 10.76 -21.18
C PRO A 17 20.92 9.23 -21.24
N GLN A 18 21.06 8.65 -22.42
CA GLN A 18 20.97 7.20 -22.65
C GLN A 18 22.13 6.38 -22.06
N ASN A 19 23.24 6.99 -21.74
CA ASN A 19 24.49 6.31 -21.39
C ASN A 19 24.89 6.50 -19.91
N ARG A 20 24.05 7.15 -19.12
CA ARG A 20 24.28 7.37 -17.70
C ARG A 20 22.95 7.53 -16.97
N ALA A 21 22.90 7.13 -15.70
CA ALA A 21 21.78 7.36 -14.84
C ALA A 21 21.59 8.84 -14.52
N THR A 22 20.36 9.27 -14.35
CA THR A 22 19.98 10.61 -13.88
C THR A 22 19.49 10.51 -12.46
N PRO A 23 20.29 10.90 -11.47
CA PRO A 23 19.89 10.83 -10.07
C PRO A 23 18.87 11.91 -9.73
N PHE A 24 17.98 11.60 -8.78
CA PHE A 24 17.05 12.54 -8.20
C PHE A 24 16.89 12.32 -6.69
N GLU A 25 16.47 13.36 -5.99
CA GLU A 25 16.09 13.30 -4.59
C GLU A 25 14.95 14.27 -4.34
N LEU A 26 13.82 13.76 -3.82
CA LEU A 26 12.66 14.53 -3.43
C LEU A 26 12.53 14.53 -1.91
N ARG A 27 12.42 15.73 -1.35
CA ARG A 27 12.10 16.00 0.06
C ARG A 27 10.99 17.03 0.10
N PRO A 28 9.73 16.63 0.08
CA PRO A 28 8.61 17.56 0.10
C PRO A 28 8.67 18.48 1.32
N ASP A 29 8.27 19.73 1.12
CA ASP A 29 8.15 20.71 2.19
C ASP A 29 6.97 20.39 3.12
N PRO A 30 6.89 21.01 4.30
CA PRO A 30 5.83 20.73 5.27
C PRO A 30 4.41 20.94 4.74
N GLN A 31 4.20 21.92 3.86
CA GLN A 31 2.90 22.19 3.27
C GLN A 31 2.47 21.07 2.31
N THR A 32 3.40 20.58 1.51
CA THR A 32 3.19 19.44 0.62
C THR A 32 2.93 18.14 1.42
N LEU A 33 3.67 17.92 2.53
CA LEU A 33 3.43 16.79 3.42
C LEU A 33 2.02 16.80 4.02
N GLU A 34 1.53 17.97 4.45
CA GLU A 34 0.16 18.12 4.95
C GLU A 34 -0.88 17.85 3.87
N ALA A 35 -0.65 18.29 2.64
CA ALA A 35 -1.53 18.04 1.51
C ALA A 35 -1.64 16.54 1.21
N ILE A 36 -0.50 15.84 1.11
CA ILE A 36 -0.44 14.39 0.89
C ILE A 36 -1.10 13.63 2.06
N ALA A 37 -0.82 14.02 3.31
CA ALA A 37 -1.41 13.40 4.48
C ALA A 37 -2.94 13.51 4.46
N LYS A 38 -3.47 14.66 4.07
CA LYS A 38 -4.91 14.88 3.93
C LYS A 38 -5.52 14.03 2.81
N GLU A 39 -4.85 13.91 1.68
CA GLU A 39 -5.29 13.11 0.53
C GLU A 39 -5.38 11.61 0.88
N LEU A 40 -4.40 11.11 1.64
CA LEU A 40 -4.31 9.71 2.07
C LEU A 40 -5.01 9.41 3.42
N ASP A 41 -5.79 10.37 3.94
CA ASP A 41 -6.50 10.26 5.23
C ASP A 41 -5.57 9.86 6.41
N LEU A 42 -4.35 10.41 6.41
CA LEU A 42 -3.37 10.20 7.47
C LEU A 42 -3.50 11.28 8.54
N ILE A 43 -3.35 10.90 9.82
CA ILE A 43 -3.22 11.86 10.94
C ILE A 43 -1.95 12.69 10.77
N GLY A 44 -0.90 12.12 10.18
CA GLY A 44 0.35 12.82 9.92
C GLY A 44 1.30 12.07 9.02
N LEU A 45 2.14 12.82 8.32
CA LEU A 45 3.18 12.33 7.44
C LEU A 45 4.48 13.07 7.75
N LYS A 46 5.55 12.33 7.97
CA LYS A 46 6.87 12.90 8.34
C LYS A 46 7.98 12.14 7.64
N LYS A 47 9.13 12.80 7.48
CA LYS A 47 10.38 12.19 6.97
C LYS A 47 10.15 11.47 5.61
N LEU A 48 9.28 12.04 4.75
CA LEU A 48 9.10 11.54 3.40
C LEU A 48 10.33 11.93 2.58
N VAL A 49 10.99 10.92 2.05
CA VAL A 49 12.14 11.04 1.14
C VAL A 49 11.95 10.03 0.04
N PHE A 50 12.16 10.45 -1.19
CA PHE A 50 12.17 9.58 -2.35
C PHE A 50 13.42 9.90 -3.16
N GLN A 51 14.34 8.97 -3.22
CA GLN A 51 15.65 9.17 -3.85
C GLN A 51 16.02 7.97 -4.71
N GLY A 52 16.58 8.24 -5.87
CA GLY A 52 16.95 7.18 -6.80
C GLY A 52 17.50 7.71 -8.09
N GLU A 53 17.34 6.93 -9.13
CA GLU A 53 17.85 7.26 -10.45
C GLU A 53 16.92 6.78 -11.57
N ILE A 54 16.95 7.51 -12.68
CA ILE A 54 16.31 7.12 -13.93
C ILE A 54 17.40 6.72 -14.90
N HIS A 55 17.29 5.56 -15.51
CA HIS A 55 18.25 5.08 -16.51
C HIS A 55 17.55 4.47 -17.72
N ALA A 56 18.27 4.42 -18.84
CA ALA A 56 17.74 3.82 -20.05
C ALA A 56 17.61 2.31 -19.88
N PHE A 57 16.49 1.76 -20.26
CA PHE A 57 16.19 0.34 -20.33
C PHE A 57 16.02 -0.08 -21.80
N GLY A 58 16.90 -0.94 -22.28
CA GLY A 58 16.89 -1.31 -23.69
C GLY A 58 17.29 -0.15 -24.64
N LYS A 59 16.47 0.09 -25.69
CA LYS A 59 16.75 1.12 -26.71
C LYS A 59 15.89 2.37 -26.57
N THR A 60 14.66 2.21 -26.12
CA THR A 60 13.63 3.26 -26.16
C THR A 60 12.94 3.45 -24.82
N ASP A 61 13.14 2.53 -23.89
CA ASP A 61 12.44 2.46 -22.64
C ASP A 61 13.28 3.03 -21.50
N TRP A 62 12.65 3.28 -20.38
CA TRP A 62 13.29 3.85 -19.20
C TRP A 62 12.87 3.09 -17.97
N GLU A 63 13.76 3.02 -17.00
CA GLU A 63 13.52 2.43 -15.70
C GLU A 63 13.87 3.44 -14.61
N LEU A 64 13.01 3.54 -13.62
CA LEU A 64 13.21 4.30 -12.40
C LEU A 64 13.41 3.30 -11.26
N VAL A 65 14.52 3.45 -10.54
CA VAL A 65 14.79 2.67 -9.31
C VAL A 65 15.03 3.67 -8.19
N ALA A 66 14.28 3.52 -7.09
CA ALA A 66 14.35 4.49 -6.01
C ALA A 66 14.00 3.89 -4.65
N ASP A 67 14.51 4.48 -3.59
CA ASP A 67 14.16 4.20 -2.21
C ASP A 67 13.09 5.19 -1.72
N LEU A 68 11.98 4.66 -1.23
CA LEU A 68 10.94 5.40 -0.55
C LEU A 68 11.09 5.25 0.96
N GLY A 69 11.30 6.36 1.67
CA GLY A 69 11.31 6.40 3.12
C GLY A 69 10.24 7.33 3.66
N ALA A 70 9.32 6.87 4.52
CA ALA A 70 8.29 7.71 5.13
C ALA A 70 7.95 7.26 6.55
N THR A 71 7.45 8.19 7.36
CA THR A 71 6.84 7.88 8.66
C THR A 71 5.40 8.38 8.64
N VAL A 72 4.44 7.47 8.70
CA VAL A 72 3.02 7.75 8.67
C VAL A 72 2.40 7.58 10.05
N VAL A 73 1.38 8.40 10.33
CA VAL A 73 0.56 8.26 11.54
C VAL A 73 -0.88 8.06 11.11
N GLN A 74 -1.49 6.95 11.54
CA GLN A 74 -2.85 6.55 11.19
C GLN A 74 -3.66 6.23 12.43
N SER A 75 -4.99 6.24 12.34
CA SER A 75 -5.85 5.73 13.42
C SER A 75 -5.81 4.21 13.47
N CYS A 76 -5.64 3.64 14.66
CA CYS A 76 -5.83 2.21 14.88
C CYS A 76 -7.24 1.79 14.44
N VAL A 77 -7.36 0.72 13.64
CA VAL A 77 -8.67 0.23 13.18
C VAL A 77 -9.56 -0.32 14.29
N VAL A 78 -9.00 -0.57 15.48
CA VAL A 78 -9.72 -1.13 16.63
C VAL A 78 -10.00 -0.07 17.70
N SER A 79 -8.93 0.63 18.17
CA SER A 79 -9.03 1.56 19.31
C SER A 79 -9.12 3.03 18.91
N LEU A 80 -8.90 3.36 17.64
CA LEU A 80 -8.76 4.71 17.09
C LEU A 80 -7.56 5.51 17.62
N ASP A 81 -6.70 4.91 18.43
CA ASP A 81 -5.47 5.52 18.90
C ASP A 81 -4.50 5.75 17.72
N PRO A 82 -3.64 6.78 17.78
CA PRO A 82 -2.68 7.04 16.73
C PRO A 82 -1.59 5.97 16.70
N VAL A 83 -1.40 5.35 15.55
CA VAL A 83 -0.35 4.36 15.26
C VAL A 83 0.66 4.98 14.34
N THR A 84 1.94 4.91 14.71
CA THR A 84 3.05 5.37 13.89
C THR A 84 3.72 4.19 13.21
N SER A 85 3.79 4.21 11.89
CA SER A 85 4.45 3.20 11.08
C SER A 85 5.59 3.82 10.27
N ARG A 86 6.68 3.09 10.12
CA ARG A 86 7.77 3.42 9.23
C ARG A 86 7.64 2.62 7.94
N ILE A 87 7.80 3.28 6.81
CA ILE A 87 7.82 2.73 5.46
C ILE A 87 9.23 2.94 4.93
N ASP A 88 9.88 1.87 4.50
CA ASP A 88 11.18 1.87 3.83
C ASP A 88 11.09 0.79 2.74
N GLU A 89 10.88 1.23 1.47
CA GLU A 89 10.60 0.35 0.34
C GLU A 89 11.44 0.74 -0.87
N GLU A 90 11.89 -0.27 -1.60
CA GLU A 90 12.53 -0.10 -2.90
C GLU A 90 11.44 -0.13 -3.98
N ILE A 91 11.46 0.88 -4.85
CA ILE A 91 10.46 1.09 -5.88
C ILE A 91 11.14 0.97 -7.25
N GLU A 92 10.65 0.05 -8.05
CA GLU A 92 11.01 -0.07 -9.46
C GLU A 92 9.80 0.32 -10.32
N ARG A 93 10.03 1.06 -11.39
CA ARG A 93 9.00 1.43 -12.36
C ARG A 93 9.58 1.47 -13.75
N ARG A 94 8.95 0.75 -14.69
CA ARG A 94 9.36 0.73 -16.10
C ARG A 94 8.42 1.56 -16.94
N PHE A 95 9.00 2.36 -17.82
CA PHE A 95 8.29 3.21 -18.77
C PHE A 95 8.58 2.71 -20.19
N LEU A 96 7.58 2.08 -20.82
CA LEU A 96 7.72 1.42 -22.09
C LEU A 96 7.24 2.32 -23.23
N ALA A 97 8.07 2.54 -24.26
CA ALA A 97 7.69 3.30 -25.44
C ALA A 97 6.60 2.59 -26.25
N GLN A 98 6.52 1.27 -26.15
CA GLN A 98 5.47 0.45 -26.74
C GLN A 98 4.97 -0.55 -25.70
N MET A 99 3.74 -0.34 -25.25
CA MET A 99 3.08 -1.32 -24.38
C MET A 99 2.74 -2.57 -25.21
N PRO A 100 2.92 -3.78 -24.64
CA PRO A 100 2.40 -5.00 -25.26
C PRO A 100 0.90 -4.84 -25.50
N GLU A 101 0.43 -5.08 -26.72
CA GLU A 101 -1.00 -5.16 -26.98
C GLU A 101 -1.54 -6.37 -26.22
N LEU A 102 -2.44 -6.12 -25.27
CA LEU A 102 -3.26 -7.17 -24.70
C LEU A 102 -4.18 -7.66 -25.84
N VAL A 103 -3.82 -8.78 -26.45
CA VAL A 103 -4.67 -9.41 -27.46
C VAL A 103 -5.96 -9.80 -26.78
N ALA A 104 -7.00 -9.01 -27.02
CA ALA A 104 -8.34 -9.30 -26.56
C ALA A 104 -8.92 -10.47 -27.37
N GLU A 105 -9.73 -11.28 -26.67
CA GLU A 105 -10.70 -12.23 -27.16
C GLU A 105 -10.19 -13.68 -27.38
N ASP A 106 -10.61 -14.57 -26.48
CA ASP A 106 -10.72 -16.02 -26.55
C ASP A 106 -9.50 -16.93 -26.24
N GLU A 107 -8.33 -16.42 -25.89
CA GLU A 107 -7.26 -17.25 -25.32
C GLU A 107 -6.91 -16.78 -23.90
N GLU A 108 -6.72 -17.71 -22.98
CA GLU A 108 -6.14 -17.43 -21.66
C GLU A 108 -4.77 -16.76 -21.87
N VAL A 109 -4.75 -15.43 -21.76
CA VAL A 109 -3.50 -14.65 -21.84
C VAL A 109 -2.83 -14.77 -20.47
N GLU A 110 -1.64 -15.38 -20.44
CA GLU A 110 -0.78 -15.28 -19.26
C GLU A 110 -0.60 -13.79 -18.92
N MET A 111 -0.86 -13.44 -17.65
CA MET A 111 -0.64 -12.06 -17.19
C MET A 111 0.78 -11.63 -17.55
N PRO A 112 0.97 -10.40 -18.05
CA PRO A 112 2.30 -9.89 -18.34
C PRO A 112 3.18 -10.01 -17.11
N GLU A 113 4.42 -10.48 -17.26
CA GLU A 113 5.39 -10.60 -16.16
C GLU A 113 5.77 -9.24 -15.53
N ASP A 114 5.44 -8.13 -16.20
CA ASP A 114 5.77 -6.76 -15.77
C ASP A 114 4.51 -6.02 -15.29
N GLU A 115 4.13 -6.23 -14.03
CA GLU A 115 3.02 -5.50 -13.37
C GLU A 115 3.36 -4.00 -13.16
N ASP A 116 4.65 -3.64 -13.17
CA ASP A 116 5.16 -2.29 -12.89
C ASP A 116 5.46 -1.47 -14.15
N ALA A 117 4.92 -1.88 -15.30
CA ALA A 117 5.16 -1.20 -16.57
C ALA A 117 4.07 -0.17 -16.89
N GLU A 118 4.51 1.04 -17.23
CA GLU A 118 3.66 2.15 -17.68
C GLU A 118 3.99 2.61 -19.10
N PRO A 119 3.04 3.19 -19.83
CA PRO A 119 3.34 3.77 -21.12
C PRO A 119 4.26 5.00 -20.96
N LEU A 120 5.36 5.01 -21.71
CA LEU A 120 6.28 6.14 -21.72
C LEU A 120 5.63 7.36 -22.35
N GLY A 121 5.46 8.40 -21.57
CA GLY A 121 5.02 9.71 -22.03
C GLY A 121 6.19 10.57 -22.54
N SER A 122 5.94 11.86 -22.75
CA SER A 122 6.99 12.84 -23.03
C SER A 122 7.82 13.22 -21.80
N THR A 123 7.33 12.92 -20.62
CA THR A 123 7.94 13.24 -19.33
C THR A 123 7.74 12.09 -18.33
N ILE A 124 8.69 11.96 -17.41
CA ILE A 124 8.59 11.10 -16.23
C ILE A 124 8.41 12.02 -15.01
N ASP A 125 7.31 11.88 -14.28
CA ASP A 125 7.04 12.66 -13.07
C ASP A 125 7.33 11.81 -11.83
N VAL A 126 8.52 12.01 -11.24
CA VAL A 126 8.95 11.28 -10.06
C VAL A 126 8.15 11.63 -8.80
N PHE A 127 7.47 12.79 -8.78
CA PHE A 127 6.59 13.14 -7.67
C PHE A 127 5.29 12.31 -7.72
N ALA A 128 4.74 12.10 -8.90
CA ALA A 128 3.58 11.23 -9.08
C ALA A 128 3.90 9.78 -8.67
N VAL A 129 5.05 9.25 -9.11
CA VAL A 129 5.54 7.91 -8.71
C VAL A 129 5.70 7.81 -7.20
N MET A 130 6.28 8.83 -6.55
CA MET A 130 6.43 8.87 -5.08
C MET A 130 5.07 8.82 -4.37
N GLN A 131 4.08 9.61 -4.83
CA GLN A 131 2.75 9.62 -4.21
C GLN A 131 2.04 8.28 -4.36
N GLU A 132 2.10 7.69 -5.53
CA GLU A 132 1.53 6.36 -5.80
C GLU A 132 2.21 5.30 -4.94
N ALA A 133 3.54 5.24 -4.95
CA ALA A 133 4.31 4.30 -4.13
C ALA A 133 3.98 4.45 -2.64
N LEU A 134 3.87 5.69 -2.14
CA LEU A 134 3.46 5.93 -0.76
C LEU A 134 2.05 5.38 -0.50
N ALA A 135 1.08 5.67 -1.38
CA ALA A 135 -0.31 5.24 -1.21
C ALA A 135 -0.44 3.71 -1.15
N LEU A 136 0.33 2.99 -1.99
CA LEU A 136 0.34 1.53 -2.04
C LEU A 136 0.98 0.89 -0.80
N ASN A 137 1.97 1.57 -0.19
CA ASN A 137 2.73 1.05 0.96
C ASN A 137 2.22 1.53 2.33
N VAL A 138 1.21 2.40 2.37
CA VAL A 138 0.54 2.77 3.62
C VAL A 138 -0.18 1.55 4.20
N PRO A 139 0.06 1.17 5.49
CA PRO A 139 -0.63 0.05 6.11
C PRO A 139 -2.15 0.19 6.06
N GLN A 140 -2.83 -0.80 5.45
CA GLN A 140 -4.29 -0.77 5.29
C GLN A 140 -5.03 -1.01 6.62
N PHE A 141 -4.44 -1.75 7.55
CA PHE A 141 -5.05 -2.12 8.83
C PHE A 141 -4.09 -1.81 10.00
N PRO A 142 -3.80 -0.53 10.28
CA PRO A 142 -2.90 -0.16 11.37
C PRO A 142 -3.51 -0.55 12.73
N ARG A 143 -2.73 -1.23 13.58
CA ARG A 143 -3.15 -1.64 14.93
C ARG A 143 -2.18 -1.15 15.99
N ALA A 144 -2.71 -0.56 17.04
CA ALA A 144 -1.94 -0.23 18.23
C ALA A 144 -1.53 -1.52 18.97
N ALA A 145 -0.41 -1.50 19.66
CA ALA A 145 0.04 -2.63 20.44
C ALA A 145 -1.03 -3.00 21.52
N GLY A 146 -1.46 -4.26 21.55
CA GLY A 146 -2.49 -4.74 22.48
C GLY A 146 -3.93 -4.37 22.09
N ALA A 147 -4.16 -3.76 20.94
CA ALA A 147 -5.51 -3.53 20.44
C ALA A 147 -6.10 -4.85 19.89
N GLU A 148 -6.89 -5.52 20.70
CA GLU A 148 -7.66 -6.70 20.36
C GLU A 148 -9.15 -6.34 20.30
N LEU A 149 -9.86 -6.83 19.31
CA LEU A 149 -11.31 -6.86 19.34
C LEU A 149 -11.69 -7.86 20.44
N GLN A 150 -12.05 -7.33 21.61
CA GLN A 150 -12.77 -8.14 22.58
C GLN A 150 -14.09 -8.57 21.94
N ASP A 151 -14.64 -9.73 22.33
CA ASP A 151 -15.89 -10.29 21.79
C ASP A 151 -16.96 -9.21 21.61
N ALA A 152 -16.95 -8.56 20.44
CA ALA A 152 -17.90 -7.51 20.10
C ALA A 152 -19.19 -8.19 19.66
N VAL A 153 -20.04 -8.49 20.62
CA VAL A 153 -21.35 -9.09 20.37
C VAL A 153 -22.37 -7.99 20.16
N PHE A 154 -22.87 -7.87 18.95
CA PHE A 154 -23.90 -6.88 18.58
C PHE A 154 -25.27 -7.55 18.59
N THR A 155 -26.20 -7.00 19.34
CA THR A 155 -27.58 -7.46 19.40
C THR A 155 -28.53 -6.29 19.52
N GLU A 156 -29.78 -6.49 19.11
CA GLU A 156 -30.87 -5.53 19.29
C GLU A 156 -31.16 -5.31 20.78
N ALA A 157 -31.50 -4.09 21.16
CA ALA A 157 -31.79 -3.78 22.56
C ALA A 157 -32.89 -4.71 23.13
N GLY A 158 -32.56 -5.40 24.24
CA GLY A 158 -33.46 -6.32 24.91
C GLY A 158 -33.37 -7.80 24.47
N LYS A 159 -32.53 -8.12 23.48
CA LYS A 159 -32.24 -9.52 23.09
C LYS A 159 -30.94 -10.00 23.70
N LYS A 160 -30.87 -11.29 24.05
CA LYS A 160 -29.61 -11.93 24.45
C LYS A 160 -28.67 -11.98 23.25
N ALA A 161 -27.45 -11.50 23.43
CA ALA A 161 -26.41 -11.62 22.42
C ALA A 161 -26.09 -13.09 22.16
N MET A 162 -25.96 -13.45 20.87
CA MET A 162 -25.55 -14.79 20.46
C MET A 162 -24.02 -14.87 20.48
N THR A 163 -23.49 -15.86 21.18
CA THR A 163 -22.05 -16.14 21.23
C THR A 163 -21.65 -17.06 20.06
N ASP A 164 -20.36 -17.15 19.76
CA ASP A 164 -19.84 -18.10 18.76
C ASP A 164 -20.19 -19.55 19.10
N GLU A 165 -20.34 -19.87 20.39
CA GLU A 165 -20.80 -21.19 20.84
C GLU A 165 -22.28 -21.43 20.51
N ASP A 166 -23.13 -20.41 20.72
CA ASP A 166 -24.55 -20.47 20.37
C ASP A 166 -24.76 -20.59 18.85
N ALA A 167 -23.83 -20.07 18.05
CA ALA A 167 -23.86 -20.10 16.59
C ALA A 167 -23.36 -21.42 15.98
N ARG A 168 -22.73 -22.31 16.78
CA ARG A 168 -22.28 -23.62 16.30
C ARG A 168 -23.47 -24.54 16.07
N PRO A 169 -23.74 -25.02 14.85
CA PRO A 169 -24.95 -25.79 14.52
C PRO A 169 -25.03 -27.14 15.27
N PHE A 170 -23.95 -27.59 15.88
CA PHE A 170 -23.84 -28.87 16.59
C PHE A 170 -23.46 -28.73 18.08
N ALA A 171 -23.52 -27.52 18.65
CA ALA A 171 -23.18 -27.31 20.08
C ALA A 171 -24.02 -28.20 21.04
N GLY A 172 -25.29 -28.47 20.69
CA GLY A 172 -26.17 -29.33 21.46
C GLY A 172 -25.84 -30.83 21.41
N LEU A 173 -25.06 -31.30 20.43
CA LEU A 173 -24.74 -32.74 20.30
C LEU A 173 -23.74 -33.22 21.35
N ALA A 174 -22.91 -32.36 21.92
CA ALA A 174 -22.00 -32.71 23.00
C ALA A 174 -22.79 -33.18 24.26
N ALA A 175 -23.83 -32.44 24.64
CA ALA A 175 -24.69 -32.79 25.75
C ALA A 175 -25.48 -34.11 25.51
N LEU A 176 -25.91 -34.35 24.26
CA LEU A 176 -26.60 -35.57 23.88
C LEU A 176 -25.66 -36.80 23.93
N ARG A 177 -24.41 -36.64 23.47
CA ARG A 177 -23.38 -37.70 23.55
C ARG A 177 -23.10 -38.07 24.99
N ASP A 178 -22.96 -37.10 25.90
CA ASP A 178 -22.66 -37.32 27.30
C ASP A 178 -23.85 -37.99 28.03
N GLN A 179 -25.12 -37.70 27.63
CA GLN A 179 -26.31 -38.41 28.12
C GLN A 179 -26.41 -39.86 27.63
N LEU A 180 -25.96 -40.14 26.41
CA LEU A 180 -25.94 -41.47 25.85
C LEU A 180 -24.85 -42.35 26.52
N SER A 181 -23.64 -41.78 26.70
CA SER A 181 -22.54 -42.52 27.34
C SER A 181 -22.85 -42.83 28.82
N ALA A 182 -23.54 -41.94 29.56
CA ALA A 182 -23.97 -42.20 30.93
C ALA A 182 -25.04 -43.29 31.07
N LYS A 183 -25.72 -43.67 29.96
CA LYS A 183 -26.79 -44.68 29.92
C LYS A 183 -26.30 -46.06 29.55
N ASP A 184 -25.09 -46.16 28.99
CA ASP A 184 -24.45 -47.44 28.64
C ASP A 184 -23.63 -48.05 29.81
N ASP A 185 -23.47 -47.30 30.91
CA ASP A 185 -22.74 -47.71 32.14
C ASP A 185 -23.67 -48.26 33.24
N GLU A 186 -24.99 -48.44 33.01
CA GLU A 186 -25.96 -49.02 33.91
C GLU A 186 -26.44 -50.40 33.37
#